data_01e8f2ce89f0e0f184da5833bd0564fb
#
_entry.id   01e8f2ce89f0e0f184da5833bd0564fb
#
_cell.length_a   1.000
_cell.length_b   1.000
_cell.length_c   1.000
_cell.angle_alpha   90.00
_cell.angle_beta   90.00
_cell.angle_gamma   90.00
#
_symmetry.space_group_name_H-M   'P 1'
#
loop_
_entity.id
_entity.type
_entity.pdbx_description
1 polymer ?
#
loop_
_entity_poly.entity_id
_entity_poly.type
_entity_poly.pdbx_seq_one_letter_code
_entity_poly.pdbx_strand_id
1 'polypeptide(L)'
;MKILDSKFMKGFIKMADDGFQQGWHERNGGNLSYRLKAEEVEMIRPRLNAPGEWQPIGTEVPGLAGEFFLVTGSGKYFRNIAVDPEACLAIIELDDKGVNYRIRWGLVEGGRPTSELPTHLMNHEVKKKLTNGRHRVIYHAHTTNTIALTFVLPLDDKVFTRELWESATECPVVFPDGVGVVGWMVPGGREIAVKTAELMKKYDVVILAHHGMFCSGEDFDLTFGLLHTVEKSAEILVKVMSMAPRKLQTITPDDFRAVAKDFHVTLPEEFLYEKEQ
;
A
#
# COMPACT_ATOMS: atom_id res chain seq x y z
N MET A 1 -16.85 -22.24 9.84
CA MET A 1 -16.02 -21.17 10.43
C MET A 1 -16.75 -19.85 10.23
N LYS A 2 -16.73 -18.93 11.21
CA LYS A 2 -17.20 -17.55 10.99
C LYS A 2 -16.15 -16.78 10.18
N ILE A 3 -16.57 -15.80 9.36
CA ILE A 3 -15.65 -14.98 8.56
C ILE A 3 -14.63 -14.26 9.46
N LEU A 4 -15.10 -13.74 10.60
CA LEU A 4 -14.25 -13.06 11.59
C LEU A 4 -13.15 -13.95 12.21
N ASP A 5 -13.34 -15.28 12.20
CA ASP A 5 -12.36 -16.23 12.74
C ASP A 5 -11.28 -16.62 11.73
N SER A 6 -11.42 -16.22 10.46
CA SER A 6 -10.47 -16.55 9.40
C SER A 6 -9.10 -15.88 9.63
N LYS A 7 -8.03 -16.53 9.16
CA LYS A 7 -6.67 -15.98 9.28
C LYS A 7 -6.52 -14.66 8.55
N PHE A 8 -7.09 -14.56 7.34
CA PHE A 8 -6.99 -13.33 6.55
C PHE A 8 -7.72 -12.16 7.22
N MET A 9 -8.88 -12.40 7.85
CA MET A 9 -9.60 -11.35 8.57
C MET A 9 -8.82 -10.87 9.79
N LYS A 10 -8.27 -11.80 10.58
CA LYS A 10 -7.43 -11.46 11.74
C LYS A 10 -6.17 -10.69 11.34
N GLY A 11 -5.50 -11.11 10.26
CA GLY A 11 -4.34 -10.40 9.71
C GLY A 11 -4.68 -8.99 9.23
N PHE A 12 -5.82 -8.84 8.53
CA PHE A 12 -6.30 -7.54 8.07
C PHE A 12 -6.61 -6.59 9.23
N ILE A 13 -7.35 -7.09 10.24
CA ILE A 13 -7.70 -6.29 11.44
C ILE A 13 -6.43 -5.89 12.20
N LYS A 14 -5.49 -6.84 12.38
CA LYS A 14 -4.21 -6.54 13.05
C LYS A 14 -3.43 -5.47 12.31
N MET A 15 -3.25 -5.59 11.00
CA MET A 15 -2.52 -4.59 10.20
C MET A 15 -3.18 -3.21 10.28
N ALA A 16 -4.52 -3.17 10.24
CA ALA A 16 -5.27 -1.93 10.38
C ALA A 16 -5.06 -1.26 11.75
N ASP A 17 -5.08 -2.06 12.83
CA ASP A 17 -4.84 -1.57 14.19
C ASP A 17 -3.38 -1.11 14.37
N ASP A 18 -2.41 -1.89 13.89
CA ASP A 18 -0.99 -1.52 13.94
C ASP A 18 -0.75 -0.16 13.25
N GLY A 19 -1.33 0.06 12.06
CA GLY A 19 -1.20 1.34 11.35
C GLY A 19 -1.89 2.50 12.07
N PHE A 20 -3.05 2.26 12.71
CA PHE A 20 -3.68 3.25 13.56
C PHE A 20 -2.80 3.60 14.76
N GLN A 21 -2.20 2.62 15.44
CA GLN A 21 -1.29 2.83 16.58
C GLN A 21 -0.02 3.62 16.19
N GLN A 22 0.43 3.51 14.93
CA GLN A 22 1.53 4.32 14.40
C GLN A 22 1.12 5.78 14.09
N GLY A 23 -0.18 6.11 14.17
CA GLY A 23 -0.68 7.44 13.85
C GLY A 23 -0.83 7.73 12.36
N TRP A 24 -0.93 6.70 11.51
CA TRP A 24 -1.02 6.84 10.05
C TRP A 24 -2.45 6.97 9.51
N HIS A 25 -3.45 6.95 10.39
CA HIS A 25 -4.87 6.92 10.05
C HIS A 25 -5.67 7.91 10.89
N GLU A 26 -5.51 9.20 10.60
CA GLU A 26 -6.36 10.22 11.21
C GLU A 26 -7.80 10.12 10.66
N ARG A 27 -8.79 10.23 11.53
CA ARG A 27 -10.21 10.11 11.16
C ARG A 27 -10.48 8.86 10.32
N ASN A 28 -10.84 9.05 9.07
CA ASN A 28 -11.08 8.01 8.04
C ASN A 28 -9.99 8.00 6.96
N GLY A 29 -8.80 8.53 7.28
CA GLY A 29 -7.67 8.59 6.37
C GLY A 29 -7.04 7.23 6.12
N GLY A 30 -6.55 7.02 4.91
CA GLY A 30 -5.98 5.75 4.46
C GLY A 30 -7.00 4.66 4.19
N ASN A 31 -6.55 3.56 3.61
CA ASN A 31 -7.39 2.40 3.29
C ASN A 31 -6.53 1.15 3.02
N LEU A 32 -7.16 -0.01 3.13
CA LEU A 32 -6.51 -1.30 2.99
C LEU A 32 -7.40 -2.23 2.16
N SER A 33 -6.78 -3.02 1.30
CA SER A 33 -7.47 -4.10 0.58
C SER A 33 -6.62 -5.36 0.50
N TYR A 34 -7.30 -6.51 0.51
CA TYR A 34 -6.70 -7.82 0.38
C TYR A 34 -7.45 -8.63 -0.68
N ARG A 35 -6.72 -9.17 -1.66
CA ARG A 35 -7.24 -10.04 -2.70
C ARG A 35 -7.29 -11.47 -2.17
N LEU A 36 -8.49 -11.99 -1.90
CA LEU A 36 -8.70 -13.32 -1.31
C LEU A 36 -8.14 -14.42 -2.22
N LYS A 37 -7.63 -15.49 -1.61
CA LYS A 37 -7.27 -16.72 -2.31
C LYS A 37 -8.53 -17.52 -2.62
N ALA A 38 -8.48 -18.35 -3.66
CA ALA A 38 -9.62 -19.19 -4.06
C ALA A 38 -10.09 -20.09 -2.90
N GLU A 39 -9.15 -20.72 -2.19
CA GLU A 39 -9.45 -21.56 -1.02
C GLU A 39 -10.08 -20.79 0.15
N GLU A 40 -9.72 -19.51 0.33
CA GLU A 40 -10.32 -18.65 1.35
C GLU A 40 -11.76 -18.30 0.98
N VAL A 41 -12.03 -18.01 -0.30
CA VAL A 41 -13.38 -17.76 -0.81
C VAL A 41 -14.26 -19.00 -0.62
N GLU A 42 -13.79 -20.19 -1.00
CA GLU A 42 -14.55 -21.43 -0.83
C GLU A 42 -14.88 -21.70 0.65
N MET A 43 -13.93 -21.43 1.55
CA MET A 43 -14.11 -21.62 2.99
C MET A 43 -15.21 -20.72 3.58
N ILE A 44 -15.32 -19.47 3.08
CA ILE A 44 -16.32 -18.51 3.57
C ILE A 44 -17.60 -18.48 2.75
N ARG A 45 -17.67 -19.12 1.58
CA ARG A 45 -18.80 -19.09 0.64
C ARG A 45 -20.17 -19.33 1.32
N PRO A 46 -20.32 -20.29 2.26
CA PRO A 46 -21.60 -20.50 2.95
C PRO A 46 -22.02 -19.38 3.91
N ARG A 47 -21.15 -18.39 4.14
CA ARG A 47 -21.36 -17.25 5.04
C ARG A 47 -21.48 -15.92 4.30
N LEU A 48 -21.27 -15.94 2.99
CA LEU A 48 -21.49 -14.75 2.16
C LEU A 48 -22.98 -14.46 2.05
N ASN A 49 -23.32 -13.18 2.04
CA ASN A 49 -24.68 -12.73 1.81
C ASN A 49 -25.17 -13.13 0.42
N ALA A 50 -26.49 -13.21 0.24
CA ALA A 50 -27.08 -13.30 -1.09
C ALA A 50 -26.51 -12.18 -1.98
N PRO A 51 -26.29 -12.45 -3.29
CA PRO A 51 -25.75 -11.44 -4.20
C PRO A 51 -26.67 -10.21 -4.26
N GLY A 52 -26.10 -9.04 -3.94
CA GLY A 52 -26.74 -7.74 -4.14
C GLY A 52 -26.61 -7.23 -5.59
N GLU A 53 -27.02 -6.01 -5.81
CA GLU A 53 -26.88 -5.33 -7.10
C GLU A 53 -25.43 -5.01 -7.42
N TRP A 54 -25.10 -5.06 -8.72
CA TRP A 54 -23.81 -4.63 -9.24
C TRP A 54 -23.68 -3.12 -9.20
N GLN A 55 -22.54 -2.63 -8.72
CA GLN A 55 -22.20 -1.20 -8.65
C GLN A 55 -20.91 -0.95 -9.44
N PRO A 56 -20.79 0.18 -10.16
CA PRO A 56 -19.60 0.44 -10.97
C PRO A 56 -18.37 0.67 -10.10
N ILE A 57 -17.24 0.09 -10.51
CA ILE A 57 -15.93 0.32 -9.87
C ILE A 57 -15.43 1.74 -10.17
N GLY A 58 -15.74 2.30 -11.34
CA GLY A 58 -15.18 3.56 -11.85
C GLY A 58 -13.91 3.38 -12.68
N THR A 59 -13.47 2.14 -12.87
CA THR A 59 -12.37 1.74 -13.76
C THR A 59 -12.61 0.32 -14.26
N GLU A 60 -11.76 -0.14 -15.19
CA GLU A 60 -11.79 -1.50 -15.73
C GLU A 60 -10.55 -2.26 -15.26
N VAL A 61 -10.75 -3.45 -14.71
CA VAL A 61 -9.70 -4.35 -14.21
C VAL A 61 -9.98 -5.79 -14.65
N PRO A 62 -9.97 -6.07 -15.97
CA PRO A 62 -10.38 -7.38 -16.50
C PRO A 62 -9.52 -8.53 -15.98
N GLY A 63 -8.27 -8.26 -15.62
CA GLY A 63 -7.38 -9.25 -15.01
C GLY A 63 -7.81 -9.72 -13.61
N LEU A 64 -8.80 -9.04 -13.00
CA LEU A 64 -9.35 -9.36 -11.68
C LEU A 64 -10.81 -9.86 -11.74
N ALA A 65 -11.34 -10.11 -12.94
CA ALA A 65 -12.71 -10.56 -13.13
C ALA A 65 -13.06 -11.76 -12.27
N GLY A 66 -14.22 -11.72 -11.60
CA GLY A 66 -14.72 -12.80 -10.73
C GLY A 66 -13.99 -12.97 -9.38
N GLU A 67 -13.00 -12.14 -9.08
CA GLU A 67 -12.25 -12.25 -7.82
C GLU A 67 -12.93 -11.53 -6.65
N PHE A 68 -12.53 -11.91 -5.44
CA PHE A 68 -13.04 -11.37 -4.18
C PHE A 68 -11.96 -10.58 -3.45
N PHE A 69 -12.41 -9.48 -2.83
CA PHE A 69 -11.52 -8.60 -2.07
C PHE A 69 -12.13 -8.26 -0.71
N LEU A 70 -11.32 -8.29 0.34
CA LEU A 70 -11.63 -7.66 1.62
C LEU A 70 -11.12 -6.22 1.55
N VAL A 71 -11.99 -5.25 1.85
CA VAL A 71 -11.68 -3.81 1.70
C VAL A 71 -12.22 -3.00 2.87
N THR A 72 -11.59 -1.89 3.18
CA THR A 72 -12.10 -0.89 4.13
C THR A 72 -13.29 -0.13 3.53
N GLY A 73 -14.26 0.23 4.38
CA GLY A 73 -15.43 1.04 4.02
C GLY A 73 -15.10 2.53 3.92
N SER A 74 -15.76 3.21 2.98
CA SER A 74 -15.65 4.67 2.83
C SER A 74 -16.19 5.40 4.06
N GLY A 75 -15.39 6.36 4.57
CA GLY A 75 -15.74 7.14 5.76
C GLY A 75 -15.62 6.37 7.08
N LYS A 76 -15.21 5.10 7.05
CA LYS A 76 -15.00 4.31 8.26
C LYS A 76 -13.62 4.58 8.86
N TYR A 77 -13.53 4.57 10.19
CA TYR A 77 -12.30 4.89 10.92
C TYR A 77 -11.52 3.63 11.23
N PHE A 78 -10.23 3.62 10.95
CA PHE A 78 -9.35 2.47 11.26
C PHE A 78 -9.42 2.06 12.73
N ARG A 79 -9.47 3.01 13.66
CA ARG A 79 -9.60 2.76 15.10
C ARG A 79 -10.81 1.89 15.49
N ASN A 80 -11.83 1.84 14.65
CA ASN A 80 -13.06 1.08 14.91
C ASN A 80 -13.06 -0.30 14.26
N ILE A 81 -12.11 -0.60 13.37
CA ILE A 81 -12.06 -1.88 12.64
C ILE A 81 -11.94 -3.06 13.60
N ALA A 82 -11.08 -2.96 14.63
CA ALA A 82 -10.91 -4.02 15.62
C ALA A 82 -12.14 -4.15 16.57
N VAL A 83 -12.91 -3.08 16.74
CA VAL A 83 -14.09 -3.03 17.63
C VAL A 83 -15.33 -3.57 16.91
N ASP A 84 -15.56 -3.14 15.66
CA ASP A 84 -16.71 -3.54 14.85
C ASP A 84 -16.29 -3.73 13.37
N PRO A 85 -15.66 -4.87 13.06
CA PRO A 85 -15.22 -5.14 11.69
C PRO A 85 -16.38 -5.24 10.69
N GLU A 86 -17.54 -5.74 11.10
CA GLU A 86 -18.70 -5.87 10.22
C GLU A 86 -19.30 -4.54 9.77
N ALA A 87 -19.21 -3.50 10.61
CA ALA A 87 -19.62 -2.16 10.24
C ALA A 87 -18.58 -1.40 9.40
N CYS A 88 -17.29 -1.79 9.49
CA CYS A 88 -16.17 -1.06 8.92
C CYS A 88 -15.61 -1.64 7.63
N LEU A 89 -15.77 -2.94 7.40
CA LEU A 89 -15.17 -3.69 6.30
C LEU A 89 -16.22 -4.27 5.36
N ALA A 90 -15.82 -4.56 4.11
CA ALA A 90 -16.62 -5.33 3.17
C ALA A 90 -15.79 -6.43 2.50
N ILE A 91 -16.42 -7.58 2.23
CA ILE A 91 -15.98 -8.48 1.18
C ILE A 91 -16.78 -8.15 -0.06
N ILE A 92 -16.10 -7.79 -1.13
CA ILE A 92 -16.68 -7.52 -2.44
C ILE A 92 -16.34 -8.61 -3.43
N GLU A 93 -17.20 -8.82 -4.40
CA GLU A 93 -17.01 -9.69 -5.57
C GLU A 93 -17.03 -8.83 -6.81
N LEU A 94 -16.08 -9.04 -7.73
CA LEU A 94 -16.08 -8.38 -9.04
C LEU A 94 -16.88 -9.19 -10.05
N ASP A 95 -17.47 -8.51 -11.04
CA ASP A 95 -18.17 -9.16 -12.13
C ASP A 95 -17.21 -9.88 -13.11
N ASP A 96 -17.76 -10.57 -14.07
CA ASP A 96 -17.05 -11.35 -15.10
C ASP A 96 -16.26 -10.49 -16.09
N LYS A 97 -16.42 -9.16 -16.04
CA LYS A 97 -15.71 -8.18 -16.87
C LYS A 97 -14.71 -7.33 -16.10
N GLY A 98 -14.77 -7.34 -14.77
CA GLY A 98 -13.94 -6.48 -13.93
C GLY A 98 -14.31 -4.99 -14.03
N VAL A 99 -15.59 -4.67 -14.22
CA VAL A 99 -16.09 -3.29 -14.34
C VAL A 99 -17.06 -2.91 -13.22
N ASN A 100 -17.65 -3.91 -12.56
CA ASN A 100 -18.57 -3.72 -11.44
C ASN A 100 -18.15 -4.57 -10.24
N TYR A 101 -18.58 -4.15 -9.06
CA TYR A 101 -18.49 -4.93 -7.82
C TYR A 101 -19.86 -5.07 -7.17
N ARG A 102 -19.99 -6.06 -6.28
CA ARG A 102 -21.10 -6.16 -5.33
C ARG A 102 -20.60 -6.56 -3.95
N ILE A 103 -21.29 -6.09 -2.91
CA ILE A 103 -20.96 -6.45 -1.52
C ILE A 103 -21.50 -7.85 -1.23
N ARG A 104 -20.65 -8.70 -0.68
CA ARG A 104 -20.98 -10.08 -0.31
C ARG A 104 -20.92 -10.31 1.20
N TRP A 105 -20.36 -9.37 1.97
CA TRP A 105 -20.33 -9.38 3.43
C TRP A 105 -19.88 -8.01 3.94
N GLY A 106 -20.30 -7.66 5.16
CA GLY A 106 -19.90 -6.46 5.87
C GLY A 106 -20.69 -5.22 5.49
N LEU A 107 -20.23 -4.06 5.97
CA LEU A 107 -20.91 -2.76 5.90
C LEU A 107 -22.39 -2.86 6.30
N VAL A 108 -22.63 -3.58 7.41
CA VAL A 108 -24.00 -3.97 7.88
C VAL A 108 -24.89 -2.77 8.20
N GLU A 109 -24.31 -1.62 8.49
CA GLU A 109 -25.05 -0.35 8.68
C GLU A 109 -25.26 0.43 7.37
N GLY A 110 -24.95 -0.19 6.24
CA GLY A 110 -24.92 0.45 4.92
C GLY A 110 -23.58 1.14 4.65
N GLY A 111 -23.41 1.59 3.42
CA GLY A 111 -22.18 2.23 2.96
C GLY A 111 -21.65 1.61 1.67
N ARG A 112 -20.43 1.98 1.33
CA ARG A 112 -19.72 1.53 0.14
C ARG A 112 -18.24 1.29 0.47
N PRO A 113 -17.51 0.52 -0.32
CA PRO A 113 -16.04 0.42 -0.24
C PRO A 113 -15.38 1.79 -0.30
N THR A 114 -14.10 1.85 0.13
CA THR A 114 -13.30 3.07 0.05
C THR A 114 -13.47 3.81 -1.28
N SER A 115 -13.46 5.15 -1.24
CA SER A 115 -13.51 5.97 -2.45
C SER A 115 -12.28 5.78 -3.37
N GLU A 116 -11.19 5.20 -2.84
CA GLU A 116 -10.00 4.87 -3.61
C GLU A 116 -10.02 3.43 -4.15
N LEU A 117 -11.18 2.76 -4.14
CA LEU A 117 -11.33 1.41 -4.71
C LEU A 117 -10.76 1.28 -6.13
N PRO A 118 -10.95 2.24 -7.06
CA PRO A 118 -10.32 2.19 -8.37
C PRO A 118 -8.80 2.08 -8.30
N THR A 119 -8.15 2.89 -7.46
CA THR A 119 -6.69 2.86 -7.26
C THR A 119 -6.23 1.50 -6.72
N HIS A 120 -6.92 0.98 -5.70
CA HIS A 120 -6.61 -0.33 -5.13
C HIS A 120 -6.69 -1.44 -6.18
N LEU A 121 -7.79 -1.50 -6.94
CA LEU A 121 -8.00 -2.57 -7.92
C LEU A 121 -7.03 -2.47 -9.09
N MET A 122 -6.73 -1.28 -9.60
CA MET A 122 -5.71 -1.10 -10.64
C MET A 122 -4.33 -1.56 -10.14
N ASN A 123 -3.95 -1.22 -8.92
CA ASN A 123 -2.70 -1.67 -8.31
C ASN A 123 -2.68 -3.20 -8.11
N HIS A 124 -3.78 -3.80 -7.66
CA HIS A 124 -3.91 -5.26 -7.56
C HIS A 124 -3.75 -5.94 -8.92
N GLU A 125 -4.34 -5.39 -9.99
CA GLU A 125 -4.23 -5.96 -11.32
C GLU A 125 -2.78 -5.94 -11.82
N VAL A 126 -2.10 -4.80 -11.70
CA VAL A 126 -0.68 -4.65 -12.05
C VAL A 126 0.17 -5.64 -11.27
N LYS A 127 0.03 -5.68 -9.95
CA LYS A 127 0.83 -6.55 -9.09
C LYS A 127 0.51 -8.03 -9.27
N LYS A 128 -0.76 -8.40 -9.49
CA LYS A 128 -1.13 -9.77 -9.84
C LYS A 128 -0.38 -10.26 -11.08
N LYS A 129 -0.34 -9.43 -12.13
CA LYS A 129 0.35 -9.76 -13.38
C LYS A 129 1.86 -9.90 -13.19
N LEU A 130 2.50 -8.94 -12.52
CA LEU A 130 3.96 -8.89 -12.39
C LEU A 130 4.52 -9.94 -11.41
N THR A 131 3.76 -10.29 -10.39
CA THR A 131 4.20 -11.21 -9.33
C THR A 131 3.60 -12.60 -9.46
N ASN A 132 2.97 -12.94 -10.62
CA ASN A 132 2.25 -14.20 -10.80
C ASN A 132 1.25 -14.47 -9.67
N GLY A 133 0.53 -13.42 -9.22
CA GLY A 133 -0.51 -13.50 -8.20
C GLY A 133 0.00 -13.57 -6.77
N ARG A 134 1.30 -13.45 -6.51
CA ARG A 134 1.85 -13.49 -5.14
C ARG A 134 1.42 -12.29 -4.31
N HIS A 135 1.56 -11.05 -4.83
CA HIS A 135 1.11 -9.86 -4.12
C HIS A 135 -0.41 -9.83 -3.99
N ARG A 136 -0.90 -9.66 -2.77
CA ARG A 136 -2.32 -9.73 -2.42
C ARG A 136 -2.81 -8.59 -1.56
N VAL A 137 -1.92 -7.78 -1.01
CA VAL A 137 -2.26 -6.64 -0.15
C VAL A 137 -1.92 -5.36 -0.89
N ILE A 138 -2.84 -4.39 -0.85
CA ILE A 138 -2.59 -2.98 -1.19
C ILE A 138 -2.97 -2.16 0.04
N TYR A 139 -2.01 -1.40 0.54
CA TYR A 139 -2.15 -0.58 1.73
C TYR A 139 -1.82 0.87 1.44
N HIS A 140 -2.74 1.76 1.81
CA HIS A 140 -2.56 3.21 1.74
C HIS A 140 -2.62 3.80 3.14
N ALA A 141 -1.61 4.61 3.49
CA ALA A 141 -1.48 5.25 4.78
C ALA A 141 -0.94 6.68 4.65
N HIS A 142 -1.32 7.55 5.58
CA HIS A 142 -0.87 8.93 5.68
C HIS A 142 0.37 9.02 6.59
N THR A 143 1.49 8.58 6.07
CA THR A 143 2.77 8.48 6.78
C THR A 143 3.43 9.85 6.94
N THR A 144 3.50 10.33 8.17
CA THR A 144 3.82 11.73 8.50
C THR A 144 5.18 12.18 8.00
N ASN A 145 6.24 11.37 8.21
CA ASN A 145 7.59 11.79 7.84
C ASN A 145 7.80 11.71 6.34
N THR A 146 7.25 10.69 5.68
CA THR A 146 7.27 10.60 4.21
C THR A 146 6.55 11.78 3.58
N ILE A 147 5.36 12.16 4.11
CA ILE A 147 4.66 13.38 3.67
C ILE A 147 5.53 14.62 3.87
N ALA A 148 6.17 14.77 5.04
CA ALA A 148 7.03 15.93 5.33
C ALA A 148 8.17 16.05 4.31
N LEU A 149 8.79 14.95 3.90
CA LEU A 149 9.85 14.95 2.90
C LEU A 149 9.39 15.47 1.54
N THR A 150 8.12 15.32 1.18
CA THR A 150 7.58 15.83 -0.10
C THR A 150 7.54 17.37 -0.18
N PHE A 151 7.76 18.08 0.94
CA PHE A 151 7.86 19.54 0.96
C PHE A 151 9.29 20.04 0.72
N VAL A 152 10.30 19.20 0.94
CA VAL A 152 11.69 19.62 1.01
C VAL A 152 12.61 18.89 0.04
N LEU A 153 12.21 17.73 -0.49
CA LEU A 153 12.93 17.00 -1.52
C LEU A 153 12.30 17.24 -2.91
N PRO A 154 13.10 17.24 -3.98
CA PRO A 154 12.57 17.13 -5.33
C PRO A 154 11.66 15.91 -5.46
N LEU A 155 10.50 16.06 -6.10
CA LEU A 155 9.54 14.96 -6.33
C LEU A 155 10.04 14.08 -7.48
N ASP A 156 11.06 13.29 -7.20
CA ASP A 156 11.80 12.45 -8.14
C ASP A 156 12.11 11.10 -7.50
N ASP A 157 11.83 10.01 -8.22
CA ASP A 157 12.00 8.63 -7.76
C ASP A 157 13.44 8.35 -7.30
N LYS A 158 14.44 8.85 -8.04
CA LYS A 158 15.87 8.61 -7.74
C LYS A 158 16.30 9.33 -6.47
N VAL A 159 15.86 10.59 -6.32
CA VAL A 159 16.18 11.41 -5.15
C VAL A 159 15.56 10.78 -3.90
N PHE A 160 14.26 10.45 -3.92
CA PHE A 160 13.60 9.84 -2.77
C PHE A 160 14.20 8.48 -2.43
N THR A 161 14.39 7.61 -3.42
CA THR A 161 15.01 6.29 -3.19
C THR A 161 16.36 6.43 -2.52
N ARG A 162 17.23 7.30 -3.07
CA ARG A 162 18.59 7.47 -2.56
C ARG A 162 18.61 8.06 -1.15
N GLU A 163 17.81 9.09 -0.87
CA GLU A 163 17.72 9.71 0.44
C GLU A 163 17.21 8.75 1.52
N LEU A 164 16.22 7.93 1.17
CA LEU A 164 15.67 6.91 2.07
C LEU A 164 16.67 5.78 2.32
N TRP A 165 17.36 5.29 1.28
CA TRP A 165 18.37 4.23 1.44
C TRP A 165 19.54 4.68 2.33
N GLU A 166 19.99 5.92 2.20
CA GLU A 166 21.05 6.48 3.03
C GLU A 166 20.69 6.60 4.51
N SER A 167 19.42 6.49 4.86
CA SER A 167 18.95 6.68 6.23
C SER A 167 19.04 5.43 7.11
N ALA A 168 19.06 4.22 6.52
CA ALA A 168 19.23 2.96 7.26
C ALA A 168 19.74 1.83 6.35
N THR A 169 20.62 1.01 6.88
CA THR A 169 21.32 -0.09 6.16
C THR A 169 20.34 -1.10 5.53
N GLU A 170 19.20 -1.36 6.17
CA GLU A 170 18.23 -2.35 5.72
C GLU A 170 17.39 -1.89 4.52
N CYS A 171 17.33 -0.59 4.27
CA CYS A 171 16.44 -0.02 3.24
C CYS A 171 16.67 -0.63 1.84
N PRO A 172 17.89 -0.70 1.28
CA PRO A 172 18.13 -1.30 -0.03
C PRO A 172 17.85 -2.81 -0.07
N VAL A 173 17.75 -3.48 1.08
CA VAL A 173 17.38 -4.90 1.17
C VAL A 173 15.85 -5.07 1.16
N VAL A 174 15.14 -4.19 1.88
CA VAL A 174 13.67 -4.26 2.03
C VAL A 174 12.93 -3.75 0.81
N PHE A 175 13.43 -2.66 0.19
CA PHE A 175 12.86 -2.11 -1.05
C PHE A 175 13.96 -1.86 -2.10
N PRO A 176 14.53 -2.97 -2.65
CA PRO A 176 15.67 -2.89 -3.57
C PRO A 176 15.32 -2.17 -4.89
N ASP A 177 14.07 -2.19 -5.31
CA ASP A 177 13.60 -1.46 -6.50
C ASP A 177 13.42 0.04 -6.24
N GLY A 178 13.54 0.50 -4.98
CA GLY A 178 13.32 1.89 -4.60
C GLY A 178 11.84 2.24 -4.41
N VAL A 179 11.53 3.53 -4.56
CA VAL A 179 10.17 4.08 -4.41
C VAL A 179 9.82 4.96 -5.62
N GLY A 180 8.54 4.92 -6.03
CA GLY A 180 8.01 5.85 -7.01
C GLY A 180 7.41 7.08 -6.33
N VAL A 181 7.40 8.23 -7.01
CA VAL A 181 6.87 9.50 -6.48
C VAL A 181 5.88 10.12 -7.45
N VAL A 182 4.67 10.38 -6.97
CA VAL A 182 3.63 11.12 -7.72
C VAL A 182 3.52 12.53 -7.16
N GLY A 183 3.59 13.55 -8.01
CA GLY A 183 3.26 14.93 -7.65
C GLY A 183 1.84 15.04 -7.09
N TRP A 184 1.54 16.17 -6.44
CA TRP A 184 0.22 16.38 -5.85
C TRP A 184 -0.91 16.25 -6.88
N MET A 185 -1.93 15.46 -6.52
CA MET A 185 -3.15 15.25 -7.31
C MET A 185 -4.34 15.13 -6.37
N VAL A 186 -5.55 15.38 -6.88
CA VAL A 186 -6.78 15.17 -6.13
C VAL A 186 -6.97 13.67 -5.85
N PRO A 187 -7.10 13.24 -4.57
CA PRO A 187 -7.25 11.83 -4.21
C PRO A 187 -8.59 11.25 -4.69
N GLY A 188 -8.63 9.92 -4.89
CA GLY A 188 -9.83 9.17 -5.26
C GLY A 188 -10.24 9.29 -6.72
N GLY A 189 -9.58 10.12 -7.52
CA GLY A 189 -9.86 10.28 -8.94
C GLY A 189 -9.17 9.22 -9.83
N ARG A 190 -9.64 9.10 -11.08
CA ARG A 190 -9.04 8.17 -12.05
C ARG A 190 -7.59 8.54 -12.40
N GLU A 191 -7.27 9.82 -12.42
CA GLU A 191 -5.93 10.28 -12.83
C GLU A 191 -4.85 9.80 -11.87
N ILE A 192 -5.06 9.98 -10.54
CA ILE A 192 -4.12 9.49 -9.53
C ILE A 192 -4.04 7.96 -9.53
N ALA A 193 -5.16 7.26 -9.78
CA ALA A 193 -5.18 5.81 -9.87
C ALA A 193 -4.30 5.31 -11.04
N VAL A 194 -4.40 5.92 -12.22
CA VAL A 194 -3.56 5.60 -13.38
C VAL A 194 -2.09 5.87 -13.09
N LYS A 195 -1.75 7.04 -12.54
CA LYS A 195 -0.36 7.40 -12.23
C LYS A 195 0.25 6.45 -11.20
N THR A 196 -0.50 6.12 -10.15
CA THR A 196 -0.05 5.17 -9.12
C THR A 196 0.17 3.78 -9.72
N ALA A 197 -0.77 3.29 -10.53
CA ALA A 197 -0.67 1.99 -11.18
C ALA A 197 0.52 1.90 -12.16
N GLU A 198 0.84 2.99 -12.88
CA GLU A 198 2.02 3.04 -13.74
C GLU A 198 3.31 2.87 -12.94
N LEU A 199 3.44 3.56 -11.79
CA LEU A 199 4.62 3.42 -10.94
C LEU A 199 4.65 2.06 -10.23
N MET A 200 3.51 1.48 -9.88
CA MET A 200 3.42 0.12 -9.34
C MET A 200 3.91 -0.96 -10.31
N LYS A 201 4.12 -0.65 -11.58
CA LYS A 201 4.81 -1.56 -12.52
C LYS A 201 6.28 -1.74 -12.18
N LYS A 202 6.89 -0.76 -11.55
CA LYS A 202 8.32 -0.74 -11.22
C LYS A 202 8.58 -0.86 -9.72
N TYR A 203 7.75 -0.23 -8.89
CA TYR A 203 7.94 -0.08 -7.45
C TYR A 203 6.86 -0.81 -6.66
N ASP A 204 7.20 -1.33 -5.48
CA ASP A 204 6.23 -1.84 -4.51
C ASP A 204 5.72 -0.75 -3.56
N VAL A 205 6.35 0.43 -3.59
CA VAL A 205 5.96 1.62 -2.83
C VAL A 205 5.83 2.80 -3.77
N VAL A 206 4.70 3.53 -3.66
CA VAL A 206 4.47 4.79 -4.38
C VAL A 206 4.07 5.87 -3.40
N ILE A 207 4.90 6.91 -3.31
CA ILE A 207 4.68 8.10 -2.48
C ILE A 207 3.82 9.10 -3.25
N LEU A 208 2.79 9.61 -2.59
CA LEU A 208 1.92 10.66 -3.10
C LEU A 208 2.23 11.96 -2.38
N ALA A 209 2.70 12.98 -3.10
CA ALA A 209 3.10 14.26 -2.52
C ALA A 209 1.96 14.88 -1.70
N HIS A 210 2.25 15.30 -0.46
CA HIS A 210 1.34 15.91 0.50
C HIS A 210 0.13 15.04 0.91
N HIS A 211 0.21 13.71 0.71
CA HIS A 211 -0.93 12.82 0.95
C HIS A 211 -0.54 11.56 1.75
N GLY A 212 0.47 10.82 1.33
CA GLY A 212 0.86 9.56 1.96
C GLY A 212 1.55 8.63 0.99
N MET A 213 1.41 7.32 1.19
CA MET A 213 1.94 6.33 0.25
C MET A 213 1.06 5.11 0.10
N PHE A 214 1.17 4.45 -1.05
CA PHE A 214 0.68 3.11 -1.31
C PHE A 214 1.81 2.09 -1.23
N CYS A 215 1.53 0.94 -0.61
CA CYS A 215 2.40 -0.23 -0.63
C CYS A 215 1.68 -1.45 -1.17
N SER A 216 2.45 -2.34 -1.81
CA SER A 216 1.99 -3.67 -2.22
C SER A 216 2.88 -4.77 -1.67
N GLY A 217 2.30 -5.88 -1.23
CA GLY A 217 3.04 -7.05 -0.76
C GLY A 217 2.26 -8.35 -0.83
N GLU A 218 2.95 -9.45 -0.52
CA GLU A 218 2.39 -10.80 -0.60
C GLU A 218 1.38 -11.08 0.51
N ASP A 219 1.67 -10.58 1.71
CA ASP A 219 0.85 -10.75 2.91
C ASP A 219 0.85 -9.48 3.78
N PHE A 220 0.15 -9.53 4.89
CA PHE A 220 -0.01 -8.39 5.78
C PHE A 220 1.29 -7.99 6.48
N ASP A 221 2.09 -8.97 6.93
CA ASP A 221 3.31 -8.71 7.68
C ASP A 221 4.39 -8.10 6.77
N LEU A 222 4.59 -8.66 5.56
CA LEU A 222 5.52 -8.13 4.57
C LEU A 222 5.13 -6.74 4.09
N THR A 223 3.83 -6.51 3.83
CA THR A 223 3.35 -5.20 3.37
C THR A 223 3.45 -4.13 4.46
N PHE A 224 3.09 -4.47 5.71
CA PHE A 224 3.26 -3.57 6.85
C PHE A 224 4.74 -3.27 7.09
N GLY A 225 5.59 -4.30 7.12
CA GLY A 225 7.03 -4.17 7.30
C GLY A 225 7.68 -3.28 6.25
N LEU A 226 7.29 -3.43 4.98
CA LEU A 226 7.76 -2.59 3.88
C LEU A 226 7.40 -1.11 4.12
N LEU A 227 6.12 -0.80 4.35
CA LEU A 227 5.66 0.56 4.61
C LEU A 227 6.35 1.15 5.84
N HIS A 228 6.45 0.36 6.92
CA HIS A 228 7.07 0.79 8.17
C HIS A 228 8.58 1.08 7.99
N THR A 229 9.29 0.29 7.19
CA THR A 229 10.71 0.54 6.89
C THR A 229 10.90 1.84 6.12
N VAL A 230 10.05 2.10 5.11
CA VAL A 230 10.10 3.36 4.35
C VAL A 230 9.79 4.56 5.25
N GLU A 231 8.75 4.50 6.07
CA GLU A 231 8.42 5.58 7.01
C GLU A 231 9.48 5.77 8.08
N LYS A 232 10.09 4.67 8.59
CA LYS A 232 11.19 4.74 9.55
C LYS A 232 12.42 5.42 8.96
N SER A 233 12.77 5.13 7.72
CA SER A 233 13.87 5.81 7.04
C SER A 233 13.58 7.30 6.82
N ALA A 234 12.34 7.63 6.47
CA ALA A 234 11.87 9.02 6.36
C ALA A 234 11.93 9.75 7.72
N GLU A 235 11.53 9.09 8.81
CA GLU A 235 11.64 9.63 10.18
C GLU A 235 13.08 9.97 10.53
N ILE A 236 14.03 9.06 10.23
CA ILE A 236 15.46 9.29 10.47
C ILE A 236 15.94 10.52 9.65
N LEU A 237 15.59 10.55 8.37
CA LEU A 237 16.00 11.66 7.50
C LEU A 237 15.45 13.02 7.98
N VAL A 238 14.16 13.09 8.34
CA VAL A 238 13.54 14.30 8.90
C VAL A 238 14.28 14.77 10.16
N LYS A 239 14.61 13.83 11.07
CA LYS A 239 15.38 14.15 12.28
C LYS A 239 16.78 14.68 11.95
N VAL A 240 17.49 14.03 11.03
CA VAL A 240 18.84 14.47 10.58
C VAL A 240 18.79 15.86 9.98
N MET A 241 17.83 16.13 9.07
CA MET A 241 17.67 17.45 8.46
C MET A 241 17.28 18.55 9.46
N SER A 242 16.61 18.17 10.55
CA SER A 242 16.24 19.11 11.63
C SER A 242 17.40 19.42 12.59
N MET A 243 18.40 18.53 12.68
CA MET A 243 19.52 18.68 13.60
C MET A 243 20.70 19.42 12.97
N ALA A 244 20.92 19.30 11.66
CA ALA A 244 22.10 19.82 11.00
C ALA A 244 21.79 20.29 9.57
N PRO A 245 22.45 21.36 9.08
CA PRO A 245 22.21 21.89 7.73
C PRO A 245 22.69 20.94 6.62
N ARG A 246 23.54 19.97 6.96
CA ARG A 246 24.06 18.95 6.03
C ARG A 246 24.44 17.68 6.78
N LYS A 247 24.39 16.54 6.07
CA LYS A 247 24.95 15.27 6.53
C LYS A 247 26.48 15.39 6.54
N LEU A 248 27.14 14.92 7.59
CA LEU A 248 28.61 14.83 7.64
C LEU A 248 29.13 13.55 6.99
N GLN A 249 28.34 12.52 7.00
CA GLN A 249 28.61 11.20 6.41
C GLN A 249 27.30 10.55 5.97
N THR A 250 27.40 9.59 5.08
CA THR A 250 26.25 8.82 4.60
C THR A 250 26.72 7.44 4.11
N ILE A 251 25.79 6.55 3.79
CA ILE A 251 26.07 5.26 3.14
C ILE A 251 26.43 5.56 1.67
N THR A 252 27.60 5.13 1.24
CA THR A 252 28.11 5.38 -0.11
C THR A 252 27.56 4.38 -1.13
N PRO A 253 27.66 4.65 -2.46
CA PRO A 253 27.34 3.68 -3.50
C PRO A 253 28.07 2.33 -3.33
N ASP A 254 29.34 2.36 -2.93
CA ASP A 254 30.11 1.12 -2.71
C ASP A 254 29.63 0.36 -1.48
N ASP A 255 29.21 1.05 -0.42
CA ASP A 255 28.58 0.39 0.75
C ASP A 255 27.25 -0.26 0.34
N PHE A 256 26.44 0.36 -0.50
CA PHE A 256 25.22 -0.26 -1.04
C PHE A 256 25.53 -1.51 -1.88
N ARG A 257 26.57 -1.48 -2.72
CA ARG A 257 27.01 -2.68 -3.46
C ARG A 257 27.46 -3.79 -2.55
N ALA A 258 28.17 -3.46 -1.44
CA ALA A 258 28.57 -4.45 -0.44
C ALA A 258 27.35 -5.09 0.24
N VAL A 259 26.39 -4.27 0.70
CA VAL A 259 25.13 -4.77 1.29
C VAL A 259 24.37 -5.64 0.29
N ALA A 260 24.20 -5.17 -0.95
CA ALA A 260 23.50 -5.91 -2.00
C ALA A 260 24.12 -7.30 -2.25
N LYS A 261 25.45 -7.39 -2.26
CA LYS A 261 26.19 -8.64 -2.41
C LYS A 261 25.93 -9.61 -1.25
N ASP A 262 26.02 -9.13 -0.01
CA ASP A 262 25.88 -9.97 1.18
C ASP A 262 24.45 -10.46 1.40
N PHE A 263 23.45 -9.62 1.06
CA PHE A 263 22.03 -9.96 1.17
C PHE A 263 21.43 -10.56 -0.11
N HIS A 264 22.23 -10.74 -1.17
CA HIS A 264 21.79 -11.32 -2.45
C HIS A 264 20.64 -10.59 -3.11
N VAL A 265 20.62 -9.26 -3.02
CA VAL A 265 19.67 -8.39 -3.71
C VAL A 265 20.33 -7.69 -4.89
N THR A 266 19.55 -7.34 -5.89
CA THR A 266 20.00 -6.56 -7.05
C THR A 266 19.48 -5.14 -6.91
N LEU A 267 20.40 -4.16 -6.94
CA LEU A 267 20.05 -2.74 -6.89
C LEU A 267 20.19 -2.13 -8.28
N PRO A 268 19.21 -1.33 -8.75
CA PRO A 268 19.33 -0.59 -10.02
C PRO A 268 20.47 0.43 -9.94
N GLU A 269 21.39 0.37 -10.90
CA GLU A 269 22.56 1.29 -10.96
C GLU A 269 22.16 2.77 -11.01
N GLU A 270 20.97 3.07 -11.52
CA GLU A 270 20.47 4.45 -11.56
C GLU A 270 20.29 5.11 -10.19
N PHE A 271 20.23 4.32 -9.10
CA PHE A 271 20.19 4.81 -7.71
C PHE A 271 21.58 4.88 -7.04
N LEU A 272 22.62 4.30 -7.66
CA LEU A 272 23.97 4.23 -7.13
C LEU A 272 24.89 5.32 -7.70
N TYR A 273 24.35 6.53 -7.89
CA TYR A 273 25.10 7.67 -8.40
C TYR A 273 25.87 8.42 -7.29
N GLU A 274 26.98 9.06 -7.67
CA GLU A 274 27.66 10.00 -6.79
C GLU A 274 26.87 11.30 -6.71
N LYS A 275 26.62 11.80 -5.50
CA LYS A 275 26.01 13.11 -5.31
C LYS A 275 27.05 14.20 -5.52
N GLU A 276 26.70 15.24 -6.24
CA GLU A 276 27.52 16.46 -6.27
C GLU A 276 27.60 17.04 -4.84
N GLN A 277 28.83 17.32 -4.38
CA GLN A 277 29.11 17.79 -3.02
C GLN A 277 28.69 19.26 -2.83
#